data_9c88eff58eef52b95d4a0b87edf96654
#
_entry.id   9c88eff58eef52b95d4a0b87edf96654
#
_cell.length_a   1.000
_cell.length_b   1.000
_cell.length_c   1.000
_cell.angle_alpha   90.00
_cell.angle_beta   90.00
_cell.angle_gamma   90.00
#
_symmetry.space_group_name_H-M   'P 1'
#
loop_
_entity.id
_entity.type
_entity.pdbx_description
1 polymer ?
#
loop_
_entity_poly.entity_id
_entity_poly.type
_entity_poly.pdbx_seq_one_letter_code
_entity_poly.pdbx_strand_id
1 'polypeptide(L)'
;MAYLYKKIKLQAALLSLILLGHILTAAGQSPASDLQSEFLMELLLDVDPQLDAGHTSIAPITGGTFSGARLQGTVHNGGADWITQVSGHSSLDVRITLETDDGAIIYMTYKGVVARGGAGLYWRVTPVFNTASEKYDWLNHKVFVGKSKQVEGKVAYDIFEIL
;
A
#
# COMPACT_ATOMS: atom_id res chain seq x y z
N MET A 1 -46.37 55.72 21.70
CA MET A 1 -46.26 54.96 20.41
C MET A 1 -44.92 55.11 19.68
N ALA A 2 -44.35 56.29 19.59
CA ALA A 2 -43.09 56.53 18.88
C ALA A 2 -41.84 55.79 19.46
N TYR A 3 -41.79 55.62 20.79
CA TYR A 3 -40.67 54.99 21.48
C TYR A 3 -40.60 53.48 21.21
N LEU A 4 -41.76 52.84 21.13
CA LEU A 4 -41.81 51.35 20.83
C LEU A 4 -41.37 51.02 19.38
N TYR A 5 -41.73 51.92 18.46
CA TYR A 5 -41.41 51.76 17.05
C TYR A 5 -39.89 51.90 16.77
N LYS A 6 -39.21 52.76 17.56
CA LYS A 6 -37.76 52.96 17.45
C LYS A 6 -36.99 51.77 17.99
N LYS A 7 -37.50 51.10 19.05
CA LYS A 7 -36.87 49.87 19.61
C LYS A 7 -36.97 48.67 18.69
N ILE A 8 -38.10 48.53 17.99
CA ILE A 8 -38.32 47.41 17.03
C ILE A 8 -37.42 47.58 15.79
N LYS A 9 -37.23 48.81 15.28
CA LYS A 9 -36.30 49.05 14.15
C LYS A 9 -34.84 48.83 14.52
N LEU A 10 -34.42 49.10 15.75
CA LEU A 10 -33.07 48.90 16.22
C LEU A 10 -32.75 47.39 16.40
N GLN A 11 -33.75 46.63 16.86
CA GLN A 11 -33.58 45.15 16.99
C GLN A 11 -33.59 44.46 15.63
N ALA A 12 -34.36 44.92 14.66
CA ALA A 12 -34.35 44.36 13.30
C ALA A 12 -33.02 44.65 12.57
N ALA A 13 -32.41 45.83 12.81
CA ALA A 13 -31.09 46.17 12.24
C ALA A 13 -29.94 45.34 12.86
N LEU A 14 -30.02 45.01 14.17
CA LEU A 14 -29.02 44.13 14.80
C LEU A 14 -29.17 42.67 14.36
N LEU A 15 -30.37 42.16 14.12
CA LEU A 15 -30.56 40.79 13.60
C LEU A 15 -30.06 40.62 12.15
N SER A 16 -30.18 41.66 11.32
CA SER A 16 -29.68 41.62 9.94
C SER A 16 -28.16 41.63 9.86
N LEU A 17 -27.46 42.18 10.82
CA LEU A 17 -25.99 42.23 10.85
C LEU A 17 -25.39 40.91 11.31
N ILE A 18 -26.14 40.11 12.08
CA ILE A 18 -25.66 38.79 12.56
C ILE A 18 -25.80 37.70 11.47
N LEU A 19 -26.72 37.88 10.51
CA LEU A 19 -26.91 36.92 9.42
C LEU A 19 -25.90 37.09 8.28
N LEU A 20 -25.19 38.22 8.18
CA LEU A 20 -24.19 38.46 7.13
C LEU A 20 -22.79 38.00 7.53
N GLY A 21 -22.55 37.56 8.77
CA GLY A 21 -21.27 37.17 9.31
C GLY A 21 -20.89 35.70 9.16
N HIS A 22 -21.75 34.85 8.58
CA HIS A 22 -21.51 33.40 8.49
C HIS A 22 -21.25 32.90 7.07
N ILE A 23 -20.96 33.77 6.12
CA ILE A 23 -20.41 33.38 4.82
C ILE A 23 -18.91 33.65 4.85
N LEU A 24 -18.18 32.96 5.73
CA LEU A 24 -16.73 32.95 5.65
C LEU A 24 -16.24 31.52 5.62
N THR A 25 -15.65 31.23 4.46
CA THR A 25 -14.62 30.21 4.25
C THR A 25 -15.05 28.76 4.46
N ALA A 26 -15.84 28.24 3.56
CA ALA A 26 -15.42 26.99 3.00
C ALA A 26 -14.15 27.30 2.18
N ALA A 27 -12.99 27.42 2.84
CA ALA A 27 -11.72 27.30 2.18
C ALA A 27 -11.78 25.94 1.49
N GLY A 28 -11.88 25.94 0.17
CA GLY A 28 -11.90 24.75 -0.64
C GLY A 28 -10.64 23.95 -0.32
N GLN A 29 -10.76 22.95 0.55
CA GLN A 29 -9.88 21.81 0.45
C GLN A 29 -10.20 21.26 -0.93
N SER A 30 -9.26 21.46 -1.87
CA SER A 30 -9.23 20.63 -3.08
C SER A 30 -9.39 19.21 -2.57
N PRO A 31 -10.37 18.43 -3.03
CA PRO A 31 -10.44 17.04 -2.64
C PRO A 31 -9.06 16.48 -2.94
N ALA A 32 -8.36 16.00 -1.90
CA ALA A 32 -7.15 15.22 -2.11
C ALA A 32 -7.56 14.17 -3.12
N SER A 33 -6.87 14.12 -4.27
CA SER A 33 -7.14 13.09 -5.26
C SER A 33 -6.89 11.76 -4.56
N ASP A 34 -7.93 10.98 -4.33
CA ASP A 34 -7.79 9.67 -3.71
C ASP A 34 -6.91 8.82 -4.61
N LEU A 35 -5.83 8.29 -4.04
CA LEU A 35 -4.97 7.35 -4.74
C LEU A 35 -5.80 6.10 -5.06
N GLN A 36 -6.01 5.85 -6.35
CA GLN A 36 -6.73 4.68 -6.81
C GLN A 36 -5.78 3.48 -6.92
N SER A 37 -6.28 2.30 -6.57
CA SER A 37 -5.53 1.06 -6.71
C SER A 37 -6.44 -0.09 -7.11
N GLU A 38 -5.88 -1.06 -7.84
CA GLU A 38 -6.57 -2.27 -8.26
C GLU A 38 -5.81 -3.50 -7.73
N PHE A 39 -6.55 -4.50 -7.21
CA PHE A 39 -5.96 -5.75 -6.77
C PHE A 39 -5.33 -6.48 -7.97
N LEU A 40 -4.05 -6.80 -7.85
CA LEU A 40 -3.30 -7.52 -8.87
C LEU A 40 -3.29 -9.02 -8.58
N MET A 41 -2.77 -9.41 -7.42
CA MET A 41 -2.58 -10.81 -7.06
C MET A 41 -2.38 -10.99 -5.55
N GLU A 42 -2.72 -12.17 -5.07
CA GLU A 42 -2.20 -12.74 -3.83
C GLU A 42 -0.83 -13.37 -4.11
N LEU A 43 0.13 -13.14 -3.25
CA LEU A 43 1.45 -13.77 -3.28
C LEU A 43 1.65 -14.55 -1.99
N LEU A 44 1.89 -15.86 -2.10
CA LEU A 44 2.18 -16.77 -0.99
C LEU A 44 3.58 -17.32 -1.14
N LEU A 45 4.46 -17.10 -0.17
CA LEU A 45 5.85 -17.54 -0.21
C LEU A 45 6.11 -18.64 0.82
N ASP A 46 6.80 -19.69 0.37
CA ASP A 46 7.44 -20.68 1.22
C ASP A 46 8.81 -20.17 1.61
N VAL A 47 9.07 -20.10 2.92
CA VAL A 47 10.29 -19.51 3.45
C VAL A 47 10.92 -20.47 4.45
N ASP A 48 12.21 -20.77 4.26
CA ASP A 48 13.01 -21.55 5.20
C ASP A 48 13.44 -20.72 6.43
N PRO A 49 13.93 -21.37 7.49
CA PRO A 49 14.50 -20.70 8.65
C PRO A 49 15.58 -19.70 8.25
N GLN A 50 15.53 -18.52 8.88
CA GLN A 50 16.48 -17.44 8.60
C GLN A 50 17.91 -17.80 9.00
N LEU A 51 18.86 -17.42 8.18
CA LEU A 51 20.29 -17.43 8.46
C LEU A 51 20.69 -16.10 9.06
N ASP A 52 21.25 -16.11 10.26
CA ASP A 52 21.72 -14.90 10.94
C ASP A 52 23.11 -14.48 10.39
N ALA A 53 23.21 -13.26 9.86
CA ALA A 53 24.45 -12.63 9.42
C ALA A 53 24.75 -11.35 10.22
N GLY A 54 24.28 -11.26 11.48
CA GLY A 54 24.47 -10.14 12.38
C GLY A 54 23.37 -9.09 12.24
N HIS A 55 23.65 -7.93 11.66
CA HIS A 55 22.62 -6.91 11.46
C HIS A 55 21.60 -7.25 10.36
N THR A 56 21.89 -8.25 9.56
CA THR A 56 21.03 -8.73 8.49
C THR A 56 20.76 -10.21 8.67
N SER A 57 19.51 -10.62 8.60
CA SER A 57 19.11 -12.02 8.47
C SER A 57 18.74 -12.32 7.02
N ILE A 58 19.02 -13.52 6.55
CA ILE A 58 18.68 -13.96 5.19
C ILE A 58 17.62 -15.05 5.31
N ALA A 59 16.45 -14.80 4.75
CA ALA A 59 15.36 -15.76 4.70
C ALA A 59 15.29 -16.38 3.29
N PRO A 60 15.75 -17.64 3.09
CA PRO A 60 15.64 -18.30 1.80
C PRO A 60 14.18 -18.50 1.40
N ILE A 61 13.84 -18.20 0.14
CA ILE A 61 12.51 -18.44 -0.42
C ILE A 61 12.62 -19.70 -1.28
N THR A 62 11.90 -20.75 -0.87
CA THR A 62 11.99 -22.08 -1.43
C THR A 62 10.89 -22.40 -2.44
N GLY A 63 9.94 -21.48 -2.59
CA GLY A 63 8.82 -21.64 -3.51
C GLY A 63 7.65 -20.74 -3.13
N GLY A 64 6.48 -21.12 -3.65
CA GLY A 64 5.23 -20.42 -3.36
C GLY A 64 4.31 -20.38 -4.57
N THR A 65 3.25 -19.60 -4.45
CA THR A 65 2.26 -19.39 -5.52
C THR A 65 1.86 -17.93 -5.59
N PHE A 66 1.39 -17.51 -6.75
CA PHE A 66 0.70 -16.23 -6.89
C PHE A 66 -0.57 -16.44 -7.71
N SER A 67 -1.63 -15.70 -7.35
CA SER A 67 -2.91 -15.84 -8.02
C SER A 67 -3.67 -14.51 -8.10
N GLY A 68 -4.13 -14.18 -9.29
CA GLY A 68 -4.94 -13.00 -9.60
C GLY A 68 -5.66 -13.18 -10.94
N ALA A 69 -6.58 -12.28 -11.25
CA ALA A 69 -7.37 -12.36 -12.48
C ALA A 69 -6.53 -12.21 -13.76
N ARG A 70 -5.41 -11.48 -13.69
CA ARG A 70 -4.59 -11.12 -14.84
C ARG A 70 -3.32 -11.97 -14.95
N LEU A 71 -2.85 -12.59 -13.85
CA LEU A 71 -1.69 -13.49 -13.84
C LEU A 71 -1.77 -14.42 -12.64
N GLN A 72 -1.29 -15.64 -12.83
CA GLN A 72 -1.20 -16.66 -11.79
C GLN A 72 -0.06 -17.64 -12.12
N GLY A 73 0.42 -18.37 -11.13
CA GLY A 73 1.52 -19.31 -11.32
C GLY A 73 2.26 -19.65 -10.03
N THR A 74 3.54 -20.00 -10.15
CA THR A 74 4.41 -20.47 -9.07
C THR A 74 5.63 -19.57 -8.86
N VAL A 75 6.14 -19.58 -7.65
CA VAL A 75 7.42 -18.95 -7.28
C VAL A 75 8.52 -19.99 -7.34
N HIS A 76 9.60 -19.70 -8.06
CA HIS A 76 10.76 -20.57 -8.12
C HIS A 76 11.53 -20.58 -6.79
N ASN A 77 12.12 -21.74 -6.48
CA ASN A 77 13.14 -21.82 -5.44
C ASN A 77 14.41 -21.04 -5.85
N GLY A 78 15.12 -20.47 -4.88
CA GLY A 78 16.39 -19.76 -5.07
C GLY A 78 16.30 -18.25 -4.88
N GLY A 79 15.14 -17.74 -4.50
CA GLY A 79 14.97 -16.37 -4.00
C GLY A 79 15.40 -16.23 -2.55
N ALA A 80 15.49 -14.99 -2.06
CA ALA A 80 15.71 -14.70 -0.66
C ALA A 80 15.21 -13.29 -0.28
N ASP A 81 14.96 -13.12 1.03
CA ASP A 81 14.76 -11.81 1.68
C ASP A 81 15.96 -11.50 2.56
N TRP A 82 16.63 -10.38 2.32
CA TRP A 82 17.65 -9.80 3.20
C TRP A 82 16.96 -8.81 4.15
N ILE A 83 16.79 -9.24 5.39
CA ILE A 83 16.08 -8.52 6.44
C ILE A 83 17.08 -7.77 7.31
N THR A 84 17.19 -6.47 7.16
CA THR A 84 18.10 -5.64 7.95
C THR A 84 17.35 -5.00 9.10
N GLN A 85 17.87 -5.19 10.32
CA GLN A 85 17.32 -4.56 11.52
C GLN A 85 17.77 -3.09 11.58
N VAL A 86 16.79 -2.19 11.61
CA VAL A 86 16.97 -0.74 11.76
C VAL A 86 16.26 -0.30 13.04
N SER A 87 16.67 0.83 13.62
CA SER A 87 16.00 1.31 14.83
C SER A 87 14.51 1.50 14.61
N GLY A 88 13.69 0.73 15.34
CA GLY A 88 12.23 0.77 15.31
C GLY A 88 11.54 0.01 14.19
N HIS A 89 12.27 -0.58 13.22
CA HIS A 89 11.67 -1.38 12.14
C HIS A 89 12.69 -2.33 11.51
N SER A 90 12.19 -3.26 10.68
CA SER A 90 13.02 -4.06 9.77
C SER A 90 12.83 -3.58 8.34
N SER A 91 13.92 -3.46 7.60
CA SER A 91 13.95 -3.21 6.16
C SER A 91 14.09 -4.52 5.41
N LEU A 92 13.28 -4.74 4.38
CA LEU A 92 13.29 -5.92 3.53
C LEU A 92 13.91 -5.59 2.18
N ASP A 93 14.65 -6.54 1.62
CA ASP A 93 15.20 -6.51 0.26
C ASP A 93 15.06 -7.91 -0.36
N VAL A 94 14.06 -8.08 -1.20
CA VAL A 94 13.67 -9.39 -1.72
C VAL A 94 13.89 -9.51 -3.21
N ARG A 95 14.35 -10.68 -3.65
CA ARG A 95 14.46 -11.07 -5.05
C ARG A 95 13.87 -12.46 -5.24
N ILE A 96 12.92 -12.59 -6.16
CA ILE A 96 12.27 -13.86 -6.52
C ILE A 96 12.04 -13.95 -8.02
N THR A 97 11.89 -15.17 -8.48
CA THR A 97 11.49 -15.46 -9.85
C THR A 97 10.12 -16.10 -9.84
N LEU A 98 9.22 -15.58 -10.66
CA LEU A 98 7.86 -16.08 -10.85
C LEU A 98 7.80 -16.77 -12.22
N GLU A 99 7.04 -17.87 -12.29
CA GLU A 99 6.67 -18.50 -13.55
C GLU A 99 5.15 -18.58 -13.63
N THR A 100 4.59 -17.98 -14.69
CA THR A 100 3.15 -18.03 -14.94
C THR A 100 2.72 -19.39 -15.45
N ASP A 101 1.44 -19.73 -15.33
CA ASP A 101 0.87 -21.00 -15.81
C ASP A 101 1.08 -21.23 -17.31
N ASP A 102 1.32 -20.18 -18.09
CA ASP A 102 1.66 -20.25 -19.51
C ASP A 102 3.18 -20.18 -19.79
N GLY A 103 4.02 -20.31 -18.75
CA GLY A 103 5.47 -20.46 -18.86
C GLY A 103 6.26 -19.15 -19.00
N ALA A 104 5.64 -17.99 -18.80
CA ALA A 104 6.38 -16.73 -18.82
C ALA A 104 7.16 -16.53 -17.52
N ILE A 105 8.43 -16.16 -17.65
CA ILE A 105 9.29 -15.83 -16.50
C ILE A 105 9.18 -14.35 -16.19
N ILE A 106 8.96 -14.04 -14.92
CA ILE A 106 8.88 -12.67 -14.38
C ILE A 106 9.87 -12.58 -13.21
N TYR A 107 10.87 -11.73 -13.33
CA TYR A 107 11.73 -11.36 -12.21
C TYR A 107 11.01 -10.31 -11.36
N MET A 108 10.86 -10.57 -10.08
CA MET A 108 10.23 -9.67 -9.13
C MET A 108 11.22 -9.32 -8.02
N THR A 109 11.37 -8.04 -7.77
CA THR A 109 12.06 -7.53 -6.58
C THR A 109 11.11 -6.69 -5.76
N TYR A 110 11.35 -6.62 -4.45
CA TYR A 110 10.66 -5.62 -3.64
C TYR A 110 11.50 -5.17 -2.45
N LYS A 111 11.35 -3.90 -2.09
CA LYS A 111 11.75 -3.36 -0.80
C LYS A 111 10.54 -3.36 0.12
N GLY A 112 10.77 -3.41 1.43
CA GLY A 112 9.68 -3.37 2.39
C GLY A 112 10.08 -2.81 3.74
N VAL A 113 9.07 -2.49 4.51
CA VAL A 113 9.19 -2.05 5.91
C VAL A 113 8.27 -2.89 6.79
N VAL A 114 8.82 -3.42 7.86
CA VAL A 114 8.08 -4.12 8.91
C VAL A 114 8.28 -3.37 10.22
N ALA A 115 7.22 -2.78 10.74
CA ALA A 115 7.25 -2.05 12.01
C ALA A 115 6.12 -2.53 12.93
N ARG A 116 6.37 -2.56 14.24
CA ARG A 116 5.37 -2.84 15.27
C ARG A 116 5.16 -1.59 16.12
N GLY A 117 3.91 -1.22 16.33
CA GLY A 117 3.55 -0.06 17.12
C GLY A 117 2.18 -0.21 17.77
N GLY A 118 1.68 0.85 18.41
CA GLY A 118 0.38 0.84 19.10
C GLY A 118 -0.83 0.49 18.20
N ALA A 119 -0.72 0.70 16.89
CA ALA A 119 -1.74 0.32 15.90
C ALA A 119 -1.56 -1.12 15.34
N GLY A 120 -0.61 -1.90 15.89
CA GLY A 120 -0.33 -3.27 15.45
C GLY A 120 0.84 -3.39 14.48
N LEU A 121 0.77 -4.42 13.60
CA LEU A 121 1.81 -4.70 12.61
C LEU A 121 1.60 -3.86 11.34
N TYR A 122 2.55 -3.01 11.05
CA TYR A 122 2.69 -2.35 9.76
C TYR A 122 3.70 -3.12 8.91
N TRP A 123 3.26 -3.76 7.83
CA TRP A 123 4.13 -4.47 6.90
C TRP A 123 3.68 -4.16 5.47
N ARG A 124 4.52 -3.41 4.75
CA ARG A 124 4.26 -2.96 3.37
C ARG A 124 5.48 -3.20 2.52
N VAL A 125 5.24 -3.50 1.24
CA VAL A 125 6.28 -3.75 0.24
C VAL A 125 5.98 -2.97 -1.03
N THR A 126 7.03 -2.69 -1.82
CA THR A 126 6.94 -2.00 -3.11
C THR A 126 7.52 -2.89 -4.20
N PRO A 127 6.69 -3.76 -4.81
CA PRO A 127 7.12 -4.64 -5.89
C PRO A 127 7.53 -3.89 -7.16
N VAL A 128 8.56 -4.43 -7.81
CA VAL A 128 8.99 -4.06 -9.16
C VAL A 128 9.11 -5.34 -9.95
N PHE A 129 8.49 -5.39 -11.11
CA PHE A 129 8.51 -6.53 -12.02
C PHE A 129 9.39 -6.24 -13.23
N ASN A 130 10.01 -7.30 -13.77
CA ASN A 130 10.76 -7.26 -15.01
C ASN A 130 10.53 -8.57 -15.78
N THR A 131 10.03 -8.46 -17.01
CA THR A 131 9.79 -9.61 -17.89
C THR A 131 10.00 -9.23 -19.34
N ALA A 132 10.47 -10.18 -20.15
CA ALA A 132 10.55 -10.05 -21.60
C ALA A 132 9.30 -10.60 -22.31
N SER A 133 8.31 -11.11 -21.57
CA SER A 133 7.07 -11.62 -22.15
C SER A 133 6.19 -10.47 -22.66
N GLU A 134 5.90 -10.43 -23.95
CA GLU A 134 5.01 -9.41 -24.55
C GLU A 134 3.64 -9.38 -23.88
N LYS A 135 3.10 -10.53 -23.46
CA LYS A 135 1.80 -10.64 -22.77
C LYS A 135 1.78 -9.92 -21.43
N TYR A 136 2.91 -9.92 -20.72
CA TYR A 136 3.06 -9.36 -19.38
C TYR A 136 3.92 -8.09 -19.34
N ASP A 137 4.29 -7.53 -20.49
CA ASP A 137 5.13 -6.32 -20.61
C ASP A 137 4.57 -5.13 -19.83
N TRP A 138 3.27 -5.03 -19.70
CA TRP A 138 2.60 -4.00 -18.91
C TRP A 138 3.05 -3.94 -17.44
N LEU A 139 3.55 -5.06 -16.87
CA LEU A 139 4.12 -5.09 -15.52
C LEU A 139 5.38 -4.23 -15.39
N ASN A 140 6.17 -4.11 -16.46
CA ASN A 140 7.42 -3.33 -16.49
C ASN A 140 7.19 -1.82 -16.32
N HIS A 141 5.96 -1.34 -16.53
CA HIS A 141 5.63 0.07 -16.68
C HIS A 141 4.66 0.59 -15.62
N LYS A 142 4.43 -0.18 -14.54
CA LYS A 142 3.45 0.13 -13.50
C LYS A 142 4.07 0.22 -12.13
N VAL A 143 3.39 0.89 -11.22
CA VAL A 143 3.77 0.99 -9.80
C VAL A 143 2.88 0.07 -8.98
N PHE A 144 3.50 -0.65 -8.04
CA PHE A 144 2.79 -1.62 -7.21
C PHE A 144 3.10 -1.41 -5.73
N VAL A 145 2.11 -1.76 -4.91
CA VAL A 145 2.23 -1.78 -3.45
C VAL A 145 1.68 -3.09 -2.92
N GLY A 146 2.38 -3.69 -1.95
CA GLY A 146 1.93 -4.89 -1.27
C GLY A 146 1.61 -4.64 0.19
N LYS A 147 0.55 -5.27 0.66
CA LYS A 147 0.15 -5.33 2.07
C LYS A 147 0.23 -6.77 2.54
N SER A 148 0.96 -7.00 3.66
CA SER A 148 1.00 -8.34 4.25
C SER A 148 -0.37 -8.76 4.76
N LYS A 149 -0.62 -10.05 4.72
CA LYS A 149 -1.76 -10.70 5.34
C LYS A 149 -1.32 -11.95 6.10
N GLN A 150 -2.17 -12.45 6.99
CA GLN A 150 -1.87 -13.64 7.78
C GLN A 150 -2.36 -14.88 7.04
N VAL A 151 -1.42 -15.76 6.71
CA VAL A 151 -1.67 -17.11 6.20
C VAL A 151 -0.75 -18.05 6.99
N GLU A 152 -1.30 -19.11 7.55
CA GLU A 152 -0.53 -20.05 8.37
C GLU A 152 0.60 -20.70 7.56
N GLY A 153 1.82 -20.67 8.10
CA GLY A 153 3.00 -21.27 7.49
C GLY A 153 3.53 -20.56 6.25
N LYS A 154 3.03 -19.36 5.92
CA LYS A 154 3.44 -18.60 4.72
C LYS A 154 3.81 -17.16 5.06
N VAL A 155 4.69 -16.59 4.26
CA VAL A 155 4.77 -15.14 4.10
C VAL A 155 3.83 -14.75 2.97
N ALA A 156 2.86 -13.90 3.27
CA ALA A 156 1.74 -13.64 2.35
C ALA A 156 1.47 -12.14 2.15
N TYR A 157 1.15 -11.78 0.91
CA TYR A 157 0.82 -10.41 0.51
C TYR A 157 -0.39 -10.36 -0.42
N ASP A 158 -1.18 -9.31 -0.28
CA ASP A 158 -2.05 -8.80 -1.33
C ASP A 158 -1.30 -7.68 -2.05
N ILE A 159 -1.10 -7.84 -3.36
CA ILE A 159 -0.41 -6.87 -4.23
C ILE A 159 -1.43 -6.09 -5.04
N PHE A 160 -1.22 -4.78 -5.12
CA PHE A 160 -2.10 -3.83 -5.82
C PHE A 160 -1.31 -3.02 -6.83
N GLU A 161 -1.88 -2.80 -8.00
CA GLU A 161 -1.44 -1.80 -8.98
C GLU A 161 -1.94 -0.42 -8.53
N ILE A 162 -1.11 0.60 -8.62
CA ILE A 162 -1.49 2.01 -8.43
C ILE A 162 -1.93 2.56 -9.79
N LEU A 163 -3.14 3.17 -9.84
CA LEU A 163 -3.76 3.69 -11.07
C LEU A 163 -3.46 5.18 -11.29
#